data_4fec51b03247ecba685293d50786b220
#
_entry.id   4fec51b03247ecba685293d50786b220
#
_cell.length_a   1.000
_cell.length_b   1.000
_cell.length_c   1.000
_cell.angle_alpha   90.00
_cell.angle_beta   90.00
_cell.angle_gamma   90.00
#
_symmetry.space_group_name_H-M   'P 1'
#
loop_
_entity.id
_entity.type
_entity.pdbx_description
1 polymer ?
#
loop_
_entity_poly.entity_id
_entity_poly.type
_entity_poly.pdbx_seq_one_letter_code
_entity_poly.pdbx_strand_id
1 'polypeptide(L)'
;LERARDIGVQTHLVATPAGILNVHHELGLDRSKLEALATQAHAPGDVGACIASGSFTTDAMVIAPCSMKTLASVAHGFGDNLLTRAADVTLKERRRLVLMVRETPFNLAHLRNMTAVTEMGGIVFPPLPAFYNKPQTIAQLIDDTVERVLQLVGIEGAHPSEWQGL
;
A
#
# COMPACT_ATOMS: atom_id res chain seq x y z
N LEU A 1 1.02 9.27 -1.17
CA LEU A 1 -0.05 10.25 -0.90
C LEU A 1 0.15 11.53 -1.71
N GLU A 2 1.34 12.16 -1.70
CA GLU A 2 1.62 13.40 -2.46
C GLU A 2 1.25 13.23 -3.92
N ARG A 3 1.78 12.21 -4.59
CA ARG A 3 1.49 11.96 -6.00
C ARG A 3 0.00 11.71 -6.28
N ALA A 4 -0.68 10.95 -5.41
CA ALA A 4 -2.12 10.72 -5.53
C ALA A 4 -2.92 12.03 -5.43
N ARG A 5 -2.55 12.90 -4.49
CA ARG A 5 -3.13 14.25 -4.36
C ARG A 5 -2.90 15.09 -5.61
N ASP A 6 -1.67 15.09 -6.16
CA ASP A 6 -1.29 15.91 -7.32
C ASP A 6 -2.07 15.54 -8.59
N ILE A 7 -2.49 14.28 -8.70
CA ILE A 7 -3.34 13.80 -9.81
C ILE A 7 -4.83 13.73 -9.45
N GLY A 8 -5.24 14.33 -8.33
CA GLY A 8 -6.65 14.49 -7.96
C GLY A 8 -7.32 13.22 -7.41
N VAL A 9 -6.56 12.21 -6.97
CA VAL A 9 -7.10 10.99 -6.38
C VAL A 9 -7.56 11.25 -4.96
N GLN A 10 -8.80 10.86 -4.62
CA GLN A 10 -9.28 10.88 -3.24
C GLN A 10 -8.71 9.69 -2.47
N THR A 11 -8.14 9.97 -1.30
CA THR A 11 -7.44 8.98 -0.49
C THR A 11 -8.00 8.87 0.91
N HIS A 12 -8.20 7.62 1.39
CA HIS A 12 -8.50 7.28 2.77
C HIS A 12 -7.24 6.67 3.41
N LEU A 13 -6.72 7.30 4.44
CA LEU A 13 -5.50 6.87 5.11
C LEU A 13 -5.81 6.19 6.44
N VAL A 14 -5.21 5.02 6.66
CA VAL A 14 -5.11 4.38 7.98
C VAL A 14 -3.64 4.20 8.34
N ALA A 15 -3.12 5.00 9.26
CA ALA A 15 -1.74 4.93 9.69
C ALA A 15 -1.62 4.23 11.06
N THR A 16 -0.98 3.07 11.08
CA THR A 16 -0.74 2.33 12.34
C THR A 16 0.29 3.06 13.21
N PRO A 17 0.34 2.80 14.54
CA PRO A 17 1.37 3.37 15.41
C PRO A 17 2.80 3.08 14.91
N ALA A 18 3.06 1.86 14.44
CA ALA A 18 4.35 1.49 13.87
C ALA A 18 4.63 2.24 12.55
N GLY A 19 3.61 2.45 11.71
CA GLY A 19 3.73 3.25 10.50
C GLY A 19 4.09 4.71 10.79
N ILE A 20 3.44 5.31 11.78
CA ILE A 20 3.78 6.69 12.23
C ILE A 20 5.21 6.77 12.77
N LEU A 21 5.64 5.78 13.56
CA LEU A 21 7.01 5.72 14.06
C LEU A 21 8.03 5.70 12.92
N ASN A 22 7.79 4.88 11.89
CA ASN A 22 8.67 4.79 10.73
C ASN A 22 8.69 6.11 9.94
N VAL A 23 7.54 6.70 9.67
CA VAL A 23 7.43 8.00 8.97
C VAL A 23 8.18 9.09 9.72
N HIS A 24 8.04 9.13 11.05
CA HIS A 24 8.77 10.08 11.86
C HIS A 24 10.28 9.87 11.79
N HIS A 25 10.74 8.62 11.90
CA HIS A 25 12.16 8.28 11.89
C HIS A 25 12.81 8.47 10.51
N GLU A 26 12.14 8.05 9.44
CA GLU A 26 12.70 8.04 8.08
C GLU A 26 12.52 9.39 7.36
N LEU A 27 11.43 10.12 7.62
CA LEU A 27 11.05 11.34 6.88
C LEU A 27 10.97 12.61 7.76
N GLY A 28 11.08 12.49 9.08
CA GLY A 28 10.90 13.62 10.00
C GLY A 28 9.48 14.19 10.02
N LEU A 29 8.50 13.46 9.50
CA LEU A 29 7.10 13.87 9.51
C LEU A 29 6.39 13.37 10.76
N ASP A 30 5.57 14.23 11.37
CA ASP A 30 4.64 13.84 12.42
C ASP A 30 3.31 13.29 11.82
N ARG A 31 2.47 12.72 12.71
CA ARG A 31 1.15 12.19 12.34
C ARG A 31 0.30 13.23 11.60
N SER A 32 0.23 14.46 12.11
CA SER A 32 -0.65 15.48 11.56
C SER A 32 -0.26 15.87 10.13
N LYS A 33 1.05 15.96 9.87
CA LYS A 33 1.56 16.25 8.52
C LYS A 33 1.29 15.11 7.54
N LEU A 34 1.44 13.85 7.99
CA LEU A 34 1.10 12.70 7.17
C LEU A 34 -0.40 12.66 6.86
N GLU A 35 -1.25 12.85 7.87
CA GLU A 35 -2.72 12.82 7.72
C GLU A 35 -3.22 13.96 6.81
N ALA A 36 -2.57 15.12 6.84
CA ALA A 36 -2.88 16.25 5.97
C ALA A 36 -2.61 16.00 4.47
N LEU A 37 -1.85 14.95 4.12
CA LEU A 37 -1.63 14.55 2.72
C LEU A 37 -2.79 13.73 2.16
N ALA A 38 -3.65 13.19 3.02
CA ALA A 38 -4.81 12.39 2.61
C ALA A 38 -6.09 13.23 2.54
N THR A 39 -7.04 12.80 1.73
CA THR A 39 -8.39 13.40 1.70
C THR A 39 -9.11 13.16 3.02
N GLN A 40 -8.98 11.96 3.56
CA GLN A 40 -9.54 11.59 4.87
C GLN A 40 -8.60 10.62 5.60
N ALA A 41 -8.35 10.88 6.88
CA ALA A 41 -7.61 9.99 7.76
C ALA A 41 -8.54 9.32 8.77
N HIS A 42 -8.29 8.04 9.06
CA HIS A 42 -9.02 7.22 10.01
C HIS A 42 -8.11 6.67 11.09
N ALA A 43 -8.62 6.57 12.31
CA ALA A 43 -7.89 5.87 13.36
C ALA A 43 -7.86 4.35 13.10
N PRO A 44 -6.75 3.65 13.37
CA PRO A 44 -6.68 2.19 13.18
C PRO A 44 -7.71 1.39 13.97
N GLY A 45 -8.16 1.92 15.11
CA GLY A 45 -9.21 1.30 15.95
C GLY A 45 -10.64 1.60 15.51
N ASP A 46 -10.85 2.46 14.54
CA ASP A 46 -12.18 2.86 14.07
C ASP A 46 -12.73 1.84 13.06
N VAL A 47 -13.12 0.67 13.56
CA VAL A 47 -13.71 -0.39 12.75
C VAL A 47 -15.13 -0.06 12.24
N GLY A 48 -15.70 1.05 12.68
CA GLY A 48 -16.96 1.60 12.19
C GLY A 48 -16.83 2.58 11.02
N ALA A 49 -15.60 2.90 10.59
CA ALA A 49 -15.36 3.80 9.47
C ALA A 49 -15.96 3.27 8.16
N CYS A 50 -16.29 4.19 7.23
CA CYS A 50 -16.93 3.84 5.95
C CYS A 50 -16.18 2.75 5.17
N ILE A 51 -14.84 2.80 5.14
CA ILE A 51 -13.99 1.82 4.45
C ILE A 51 -13.99 0.41 5.08
N ALA A 52 -14.59 0.23 6.25
CA ALA A 52 -14.81 -1.09 6.87
C ALA A 52 -15.97 -1.86 6.23
N SER A 53 -16.75 -1.23 5.33
CA SER A 53 -17.91 -1.82 4.66
C SER A 53 -17.68 -1.92 3.14
N GLY A 54 -18.07 -3.06 2.56
CA GLY A 54 -18.04 -3.26 1.11
C GLY A 54 -19.03 -2.39 0.33
N SER A 55 -20.08 -1.89 0.98
CA SER A 55 -21.04 -0.95 0.38
C SER A 55 -20.46 0.44 0.13
N PHE A 56 -19.40 0.81 0.83
CA PHE A 56 -18.61 2.00 0.51
C PHE A 56 -17.63 1.65 -0.61
N THR A 57 -17.80 2.27 -1.77
CA THR A 57 -16.99 1.96 -2.95
C THR A 57 -15.62 2.64 -2.87
N THR A 58 -14.57 1.83 -2.96
CA THR A 58 -13.20 2.26 -3.21
C THR A 58 -12.68 1.52 -4.44
N ASP A 59 -11.82 2.13 -5.24
CA ASP A 59 -11.29 1.51 -6.46
C ASP A 59 -10.20 0.49 -6.15
N ALA A 60 -9.36 0.79 -5.14
CA ALA A 60 -8.23 -0.04 -4.77
C ALA A 60 -7.72 0.27 -3.36
N MET A 61 -6.79 -0.54 -2.89
CA MET A 61 -6.05 -0.31 -1.65
C MET A 61 -4.56 -0.61 -1.82
N VAL A 62 -3.71 0.22 -1.21
CA VAL A 62 -2.26 0.01 -1.14
C VAL A 62 -1.83 -0.01 0.33
N ILE A 63 -1.08 -1.04 0.73
CA ILE A 63 -0.45 -1.11 2.05
C ILE A 63 1.04 -0.83 1.89
N ALA A 64 1.50 0.36 2.31
CA ALA A 64 2.86 0.86 2.08
C ALA A 64 3.49 1.48 3.34
N PRO A 65 4.55 0.90 3.89
CA PRO A 65 5.01 -0.44 3.65
C PRO A 65 4.11 -1.50 4.30
N CYS A 66 4.15 -2.73 3.80
CA CYS A 66 3.45 -3.87 4.39
C CYS A 66 4.41 -4.70 5.25
N SER A 67 4.19 -4.72 6.57
CA SER A 67 4.95 -5.59 7.48
C SER A 67 4.53 -7.05 7.35
N MET A 68 5.39 -7.97 7.77
CA MET A 68 5.07 -9.41 7.81
C MET A 68 3.90 -9.73 8.74
N LYS A 69 3.69 -8.94 9.81
CA LYS A 69 2.50 -9.04 10.67
C LYS A 69 1.24 -8.73 9.86
N THR A 70 1.23 -7.61 9.13
CA THR A 70 0.08 -7.21 8.32
C THR A 70 -0.18 -8.21 7.19
N LEU A 71 0.88 -8.66 6.50
CA LEU A 71 0.79 -9.71 5.48
C LEU A 71 0.15 -10.99 6.03
N ALA A 72 0.58 -11.45 7.21
CA ALA A 72 0.01 -12.62 7.87
C ALA A 72 -1.47 -12.41 8.23
N SER A 73 -1.84 -11.25 8.74
CA SER A 73 -3.23 -10.92 9.06
C SER A 73 -4.12 -10.97 7.80
N VAL A 74 -3.66 -10.39 6.69
CA VAL A 74 -4.39 -10.44 5.41
C VAL A 74 -4.48 -11.87 4.89
N ALA A 75 -3.37 -12.63 4.92
CA ALA A 75 -3.32 -14.02 4.46
C ALA A 75 -4.29 -14.95 5.19
N HIS A 76 -4.63 -14.64 6.43
CA HIS A 76 -5.51 -15.44 7.29
C HIS A 76 -6.87 -14.79 7.57
N GLY A 77 -7.20 -13.67 6.95
CA GLY A 77 -8.47 -12.98 7.13
C GLY A 77 -8.67 -12.37 8.51
N PHE A 78 -7.60 -12.01 9.22
CA PHE A 78 -7.67 -11.36 10.53
C PHE A 78 -7.95 -9.86 10.39
N GLY A 79 -9.19 -9.44 10.66
CA GLY A 79 -9.62 -8.05 10.63
C GLY A 79 -9.68 -7.42 12.02
N ASP A 80 -8.60 -7.45 12.79
CA ASP A 80 -8.52 -6.96 14.17
C ASP A 80 -8.43 -5.43 14.31
N ASN A 81 -8.21 -4.75 13.21
CA ASN A 81 -8.17 -3.30 13.11
C ASN A 81 -8.67 -2.82 11.75
N LEU A 82 -8.87 -1.50 11.61
CA LEU A 82 -9.42 -0.94 10.37
C LEU A 82 -8.55 -1.20 9.13
N LEU A 83 -7.21 -1.23 9.26
CA LEU A 83 -6.32 -1.49 8.13
C LEU A 83 -6.53 -2.90 7.58
N THR A 84 -6.50 -3.92 8.43
CA THR A 84 -6.69 -5.32 8.02
C THR A 84 -8.13 -5.60 7.63
N ARG A 85 -9.12 -4.94 8.27
CA ARG A 85 -10.52 -5.01 7.87
C ARG A 85 -10.74 -4.42 6.46
N ALA A 86 -10.17 -3.25 6.16
CA ALA A 86 -10.29 -2.65 4.83
C ALA A 86 -9.61 -3.51 3.74
N ALA A 87 -8.51 -4.19 4.06
CA ALA A 87 -7.86 -5.13 3.14
C ALA A 87 -8.75 -6.35 2.87
N ASP A 88 -9.38 -6.93 3.90
CA ASP A 88 -10.36 -8.01 3.77
C ASP A 88 -11.57 -7.58 2.91
N VAL A 89 -12.10 -6.39 3.16
CA VAL A 89 -13.18 -5.80 2.34
C VAL A 89 -12.74 -5.65 0.89
N THR A 90 -11.55 -5.13 0.65
CA THR A 90 -11.00 -4.94 -0.70
C THR A 90 -10.93 -6.28 -1.47
N LEU A 91 -10.44 -7.33 -0.83
CA LEU A 91 -10.34 -8.67 -1.43
C LEU A 91 -11.71 -9.31 -1.66
N LYS A 92 -12.63 -9.27 -0.66
CA LYS A 92 -13.96 -9.89 -0.82
C LYS A 92 -14.82 -9.20 -1.89
N GLU A 93 -14.63 -7.90 -2.09
CA GLU A 93 -15.29 -7.13 -3.16
C GLU A 93 -14.55 -7.23 -4.52
N ARG A 94 -13.50 -8.06 -4.61
CA ARG A 94 -12.71 -8.27 -5.84
C ARG A 94 -12.05 -6.99 -6.35
N ARG A 95 -11.73 -6.06 -5.45
CA ARG A 95 -11.00 -4.83 -5.75
C ARG A 95 -9.50 -5.08 -5.67
N ARG A 96 -8.70 -4.22 -6.31
CA ARG A 96 -7.23 -4.36 -6.32
C ARG A 96 -6.64 -4.05 -4.96
N LEU A 97 -5.83 -4.97 -4.43
CA LEU A 97 -5.06 -4.80 -3.19
C LEU A 97 -3.58 -5.00 -3.51
N VAL A 98 -2.75 -3.98 -3.27
CA VAL A 98 -1.29 -4.05 -3.41
C VAL A 98 -0.65 -4.01 -2.02
N LEU A 99 0.19 -5.00 -1.72
CA LEU A 99 0.96 -5.07 -0.49
C LEU A 99 2.44 -4.84 -0.80
N MET A 100 2.95 -3.67 -0.45
CA MET A 100 4.36 -3.31 -0.62
C MET A 100 5.19 -3.92 0.52
N VAL A 101 5.42 -5.23 0.44
CA VAL A 101 6.15 -5.97 1.49
C VAL A 101 7.60 -5.51 1.58
N ARG A 102 8.05 -5.19 2.81
CA ARG A 102 9.41 -4.75 3.09
C ARG A 102 10.01 -5.60 4.21
N GLU A 103 10.71 -6.64 3.81
CA GLU A 103 11.38 -7.57 4.71
C GLU A 103 12.51 -8.29 3.98
N THR A 104 13.61 -8.60 4.67
CA THR A 104 14.71 -9.43 4.16
C THR A 104 15.57 -9.95 5.31
N PRO A 105 16.05 -11.21 5.30
CA PRO A 105 15.66 -12.30 4.39
C PRO A 105 14.24 -12.83 4.70
N PHE A 106 13.64 -13.55 3.76
CA PHE A 106 12.36 -14.21 3.98
C PHE A 106 12.52 -15.57 4.66
N ASN A 107 11.64 -15.86 5.61
CA ASN A 107 11.44 -17.20 6.12
C ASN A 107 10.25 -17.90 5.44
N LEU A 108 10.06 -19.19 5.74
CA LEU A 108 9.01 -20.00 5.11
C LEU A 108 7.59 -19.46 5.40
N ALA A 109 7.33 -18.89 6.59
CA ALA A 109 6.03 -18.34 6.92
C ALA A 109 5.74 -17.11 6.05
N HIS A 110 6.73 -16.24 5.81
CA HIS A 110 6.60 -15.10 4.92
C HIS A 110 6.22 -15.53 3.50
N LEU A 111 6.94 -16.52 2.95
CA LEU A 111 6.69 -17.03 1.59
C LEU A 111 5.30 -17.68 1.46
N ARG A 112 4.87 -18.47 2.46
CA ARG A 112 3.52 -19.06 2.48
C ARG A 112 2.42 -18.00 2.54
N ASN A 113 2.59 -16.96 3.35
CA ASN A 113 1.63 -15.87 3.43
C ASN A 113 1.56 -15.05 2.13
N MET A 114 2.71 -14.82 1.46
CA MET A 114 2.72 -14.17 0.13
C MET A 114 1.98 -15.02 -0.89
N THR A 115 2.18 -16.34 -0.91
CA THR A 115 1.46 -17.27 -1.78
C THR A 115 -0.03 -17.18 -1.51
N ALA A 116 -0.48 -17.29 -0.25
CA ALA A 116 -1.90 -17.26 0.10
C ALA A 116 -2.56 -15.93 -0.31
N VAL A 117 -1.90 -14.80 -0.09
CA VAL A 117 -2.42 -13.47 -0.54
C VAL A 117 -2.51 -13.41 -2.05
N THR A 118 -1.53 -13.95 -2.78
CA THR A 118 -1.53 -13.98 -4.25
C THR A 118 -2.66 -14.85 -4.80
N GLU A 119 -2.91 -16.01 -4.19
CA GLU A 119 -4.02 -16.92 -4.54
C GLU A 119 -5.40 -16.25 -4.33
N MET A 120 -5.52 -15.38 -3.31
CA MET A 120 -6.74 -14.59 -3.07
C MET A 120 -6.91 -13.39 -4.02
N GLY A 121 -5.93 -13.11 -4.89
CA GLY A 121 -5.95 -12.00 -5.84
C GLY A 121 -5.27 -10.73 -5.36
N GLY A 122 -4.59 -10.74 -4.22
CA GLY A 122 -3.75 -9.63 -3.77
C GLY A 122 -2.44 -9.58 -4.55
N ILE A 123 -1.89 -8.40 -4.73
CA ILE A 123 -0.62 -8.18 -5.44
C ILE A 123 0.48 -7.97 -4.40
N VAL A 124 1.40 -8.91 -4.29
CA VAL A 124 2.59 -8.79 -3.46
C VAL A 124 3.65 -8.04 -4.26
N PHE A 125 3.99 -6.84 -3.80
CA PHE A 125 4.90 -5.92 -4.49
C PHE A 125 6.04 -5.48 -3.56
N PRO A 126 7.16 -6.22 -3.50
CA PRO A 126 8.37 -5.71 -2.86
C PRO A 126 8.90 -4.50 -3.64
N PRO A 127 9.21 -3.36 -2.99
CA PRO A 127 9.72 -2.18 -3.66
C PRO A 127 11.21 -2.36 -4.03
N LEU A 128 11.47 -3.20 -5.04
CA LEU A 128 12.81 -3.47 -5.55
C LEU A 128 13.25 -2.37 -6.53
N PRO A 129 14.50 -1.85 -6.42
CA PRO A 129 15.00 -0.85 -7.33
C PRO A 129 15.07 -1.34 -8.78
N ALA A 130 14.50 -0.58 -9.72
CA ALA A 130 14.52 -0.87 -11.16
C ALA A 130 15.71 -0.19 -11.84
N PHE A 131 16.92 -0.72 -11.65
CA PHE A 131 18.15 -0.12 -12.20
C PHE A 131 18.22 -0.12 -13.72
N TYR A 132 17.45 -0.96 -14.42
CA TYR A 132 17.38 -0.98 -15.88
C TYR A 132 16.80 0.33 -16.47
N ASN A 133 16.03 1.11 -15.68
CA ASN A 133 15.56 2.44 -16.06
C ASN A 133 16.66 3.51 -15.98
N LYS A 134 17.89 3.15 -15.54
CA LYS A 134 19.06 4.03 -15.39
C LYS A 134 18.76 5.28 -14.54
N PRO A 135 18.13 5.16 -13.36
CA PRO A 135 17.82 6.30 -12.51
C PRO A 135 19.12 7.00 -12.08
N GLN A 136 19.10 8.32 -12.04
CA GLN A 136 20.25 9.15 -11.65
C GLN A 136 20.20 9.57 -10.19
N THR A 137 19.03 9.46 -9.56
CA THR A 137 18.80 9.86 -8.17
C THR A 137 17.93 8.84 -7.43
N ILE A 138 18.01 8.85 -6.09
CA ILE A 138 17.11 8.05 -5.26
C ILE A 138 15.63 8.49 -5.46
N ALA A 139 15.39 9.79 -5.65
CA ALA A 139 14.07 10.30 -5.93
C ALA A 139 13.45 9.65 -7.17
N GLN A 140 14.18 9.54 -8.27
CA GLN A 140 13.71 8.86 -9.47
C GLN A 140 13.37 7.38 -9.23
N LEU A 141 14.16 6.65 -8.41
CA LEU A 141 13.82 5.26 -8.03
C LEU A 141 12.51 5.16 -7.27
N ILE A 142 12.26 6.12 -6.36
CA ILE A 142 11.04 6.19 -5.59
C ILE A 142 9.86 6.54 -6.49
N ASP A 143 10.01 7.55 -7.35
CA ASP A 143 8.97 8.00 -8.27
C ASP A 143 8.55 6.88 -9.24
N ASP A 144 9.50 6.17 -9.85
CA ASP A 144 9.22 5.01 -10.71
C ASP A 144 8.44 3.93 -9.97
N THR A 145 8.79 3.66 -8.70
CA THR A 145 8.09 2.70 -7.84
C THR A 145 6.67 3.15 -7.56
N VAL A 146 6.48 4.43 -7.22
CA VAL A 146 5.17 5.03 -6.94
C VAL A 146 4.27 4.98 -8.18
N GLU A 147 4.77 5.43 -9.33
CA GLU A 147 4.02 5.41 -10.60
C GLU A 147 3.60 3.98 -10.96
N ARG A 148 4.50 2.99 -10.80
CA ARG A 148 4.18 1.59 -11.05
C ARG A 148 3.09 1.05 -10.12
N VAL A 149 3.12 1.40 -8.83
CA VAL A 149 2.08 1.00 -7.88
C VAL A 149 0.74 1.65 -8.22
N LEU A 150 0.72 2.95 -8.54
CA LEU A 150 -0.50 3.65 -8.96
C LEU A 150 -1.10 3.06 -10.23
N GLN A 151 -0.27 2.70 -11.21
CA GLN A 151 -0.71 1.98 -12.42
C GLN A 151 -1.31 0.61 -12.09
N LEU A 152 -0.67 -0.17 -11.18
CA LEU A 152 -1.18 -1.48 -10.76
C LEU A 152 -2.57 -1.40 -10.12
N VAL A 153 -2.84 -0.35 -9.38
CA VAL A 153 -4.17 -0.12 -8.80
C VAL A 153 -5.14 0.57 -9.77
N GLY A 154 -4.71 0.87 -10.98
CA GLY A 154 -5.57 1.37 -12.05
C GLY A 154 -5.86 2.87 -11.98
N ILE A 155 -4.98 3.63 -11.34
CA ILE A 155 -5.12 5.09 -11.28
C ILE A 155 -4.72 5.71 -12.61
N GLU A 156 -5.65 6.44 -13.22
CA GLU A 156 -5.37 7.24 -14.42
C GLU A 156 -4.41 8.39 -14.11
N GLY A 157 -3.50 8.69 -15.05
CA GLY A 157 -2.46 9.71 -14.84
C GLY A 157 -1.19 9.20 -14.16
N ALA A 158 -1.09 7.90 -13.87
CA ALA A 158 0.15 7.25 -13.51
C ALA A 158 0.96 6.87 -14.75
N HIS A 159 2.21 7.30 -14.81
CA HIS A 159 3.09 7.12 -15.98
C HIS A 159 4.42 6.46 -15.58
N PRO A 160 4.44 5.16 -15.22
CA PRO A 160 5.70 4.49 -14.92
C PRO A 160 6.57 4.40 -16.16
N SER A 161 7.89 4.34 -15.95
CA SER A 161 8.84 4.08 -17.02
C SER A 161 8.53 2.74 -17.69
N GLU A 162 8.36 2.74 -19.00
CA GLU A 162 8.08 1.54 -19.79
C GLU A 162 9.38 0.95 -20.35
N TRP A 163 9.51 -0.36 -20.25
CA TRP A 163 10.60 -1.09 -20.91
C TRP A 163 10.39 -1.10 -22.43
N GLN A 164 11.31 -0.49 -23.18
CA GLN A 164 11.24 -0.38 -24.65
C GLN A 164 12.08 -1.46 -25.38
N GLY A 165 12.63 -2.40 -24.66
CA GLY A 165 13.57 -3.39 -25.21
C GLY A 165 15.03 -2.96 -25.12
N LEU A 166 15.94 -3.81 -25.66
CA LEU A 166 17.38 -3.56 -25.81
C LEU A 166 17.71 -3.04 -27.19
#